data_5bea7ec60e842b0f5360a876a61fa0d3
#
_entry.id   5bea7ec60e842b0f5360a876a61fa0d3
#
_cell.length_a   1.000
_cell.length_b   1.000
_cell.length_c   1.000
_cell.angle_alpha   90.00
_cell.angle_beta   90.00
_cell.angle_gamma   90.00
#
_symmetry.space_group_name_H-M   'P 1'
#
loop_
_entity.id
_entity.type
_entity.pdbx_description
1 polymer ?
#
loop_
_entity_poly.entity_id
_entity_poly.type
_entity_poly.pdbx_seq_one_letter_code
_entity_poly.pdbx_strand_id
1 'polypeptide(L)'
;MTYRHEWKHEINLSDMIVLRQRLRAVAQPDKHTVNGVYEIRSLYFDNLSDKALREKIDGVSRREKFRIRYYNKDTSLIHLEKKSKIGGLGRKESAVLTSKEAQAIVDGDYEWMTHAPDPLIKELHYKMTTQRLRPKTIVDYSREPYIFPAGNVRITMDYDIRTGLLCTDFLNPECVTIPAGDAPIILELKWDAYLPDIIRDAIQLNSRHPCAFSKYAACRIYG
;
A
#
# COMPACT_ATOMS: atom_id res chain seq x y z
N MET A 1 7.33 8.36 -17.99
CA MET A 1 6.66 7.49 -16.98
C MET A 1 7.16 6.09 -17.20
N THR A 2 7.85 5.51 -16.23
CA THR A 2 8.40 4.16 -16.33
C THR A 2 7.43 3.17 -15.70
N TYR A 3 7.04 2.16 -16.47
CA TYR A 3 6.37 0.99 -15.94
C TYR A 3 7.39 0.14 -15.20
N ARG A 4 7.02 -0.37 -14.03
CA ARG A 4 7.89 -1.20 -13.19
C ARG A 4 7.36 -2.63 -13.13
N HIS A 5 8.28 -3.58 -13.17
CA HIS A 5 7.97 -4.97 -12.85
C HIS A 5 7.69 -5.11 -11.35
N GLU A 6 6.83 -6.05 -10.99
CA GLU A 6 6.47 -6.33 -9.60
C GLU A 6 6.28 -7.82 -9.40
N TRP A 7 7.04 -8.39 -8.46
CA TRP A 7 6.78 -9.73 -7.93
C TRP A 7 6.35 -9.65 -6.49
N LYS A 8 5.48 -10.58 -6.10
CA LYS A 8 5.05 -10.77 -4.72
C LYS A 8 5.08 -12.25 -4.36
N HIS A 9 5.55 -12.53 -3.17
CA HIS A 9 5.56 -13.88 -2.60
C HIS A 9 5.04 -13.80 -1.18
N GLU A 10 4.21 -14.74 -0.82
CA GLU A 10 3.90 -14.98 0.58
C GLU A 10 5.00 -15.84 1.17
N ILE A 11 5.57 -15.39 2.28
CA ILE A 11 6.70 -16.01 2.95
C ILE A 11 6.39 -16.24 4.42
N ASN A 12 7.15 -17.10 5.07
CA ASN A 12 7.05 -17.33 6.51
C ASN A 12 8.15 -16.58 7.30
N LEU A 13 8.11 -16.70 8.62
CA LEU A 13 9.07 -16.03 9.50
C LEU A 13 10.52 -16.51 9.28
N SER A 14 10.72 -17.81 9.02
CA SER A 14 12.06 -18.35 8.74
C SER A 14 12.65 -17.78 7.45
N ASP A 15 11.82 -17.69 6.39
CA ASP A 15 12.21 -17.04 5.13
C ASP A 15 12.58 -15.57 5.36
N MET A 16 11.78 -14.84 6.15
CA MET A 16 12.03 -13.43 6.47
C MET A 16 13.38 -13.24 7.18
N ILE A 17 13.72 -14.11 8.12
CA ILE A 17 15.01 -14.06 8.83
C ILE A 17 16.18 -14.28 7.85
N VAL A 18 16.08 -15.29 6.98
CA VAL A 18 17.10 -15.59 5.97
C VAL A 18 17.23 -14.42 4.98
N LEU A 19 16.12 -13.91 4.47
CA LEU A 19 16.12 -12.77 3.55
C LEU A 19 16.73 -11.53 4.18
N ARG A 20 16.41 -11.25 5.44
CA ARG A 20 16.97 -10.10 6.17
C ARG A 20 18.50 -10.17 6.25
N GLN A 21 19.05 -11.35 6.51
CA GLN A 21 20.51 -11.55 6.53
C GLN A 21 21.13 -11.34 5.14
N ARG A 22 20.55 -11.97 4.10
CA ARG A 22 21.05 -11.88 2.72
C ARG A 22 20.95 -10.45 2.18
N LEU A 23 19.81 -9.77 2.38
CA LEU A 23 19.58 -8.43 1.88
C LEU A 23 20.47 -7.39 2.57
N ARG A 24 20.78 -7.54 3.85
CA ARG A 24 21.76 -6.67 4.54
C ARG A 24 23.16 -6.74 3.95
N ALA A 25 23.52 -7.85 3.33
CA ALA A 25 24.83 -8.02 2.71
C ALA A 25 24.93 -7.38 1.32
N VAL A 26 23.82 -7.23 0.59
CA VAL A 26 23.82 -6.82 -0.82
C VAL A 26 23.05 -5.54 -1.11
N ALA A 27 22.11 -5.14 -0.26
CA ALA A 27 21.24 -3.98 -0.45
C ALA A 27 21.31 -3.03 0.74
N GLN A 28 20.87 -1.80 0.54
CA GLN A 28 20.87 -0.78 1.59
C GLN A 28 19.46 -0.64 2.19
N PRO A 29 19.31 -0.51 3.51
CA PRO A 29 18.06 -0.08 4.11
C PRO A 29 17.65 1.30 3.58
N ASP A 30 16.35 1.54 3.45
CA ASP A 30 15.87 2.88 3.09
C ASP A 30 16.18 3.85 4.25
N LYS A 31 16.90 4.94 3.94
CA LYS A 31 17.38 5.93 4.92
C LYS A 31 16.30 6.68 5.70
N HIS A 32 15.07 6.63 5.22
CA HIS A 32 13.92 7.31 5.85
C HIS A 32 13.17 6.43 6.87
N THR A 33 13.64 5.21 7.08
CA THR A 33 13.05 4.29 8.07
C THR A 33 13.46 4.66 9.50
N VAL A 34 12.60 4.32 10.44
CA VAL A 34 12.96 4.33 11.87
C VAL A 34 13.37 2.90 12.24
N ASN A 35 14.63 2.72 12.68
CA ASN A 35 15.20 1.40 12.98
C ASN A 35 15.05 0.36 11.85
N GLY A 36 15.09 0.81 10.59
CA GLY A 36 14.96 -0.07 9.42
C GLY A 36 13.52 -0.44 9.06
N VAL A 37 12.51 0.13 9.73
CA VAL A 37 11.10 -0.21 9.53
C VAL A 37 10.27 1.06 9.30
N TYR A 38 9.23 0.95 8.47
CA TYR A 38 8.11 1.88 8.43
C TYR A 38 6.90 1.26 9.14
N GLU A 39 6.27 2.00 10.03
CA GLU A 39 4.89 1.78 10.43
C GLU A 39 3.99 2.53 9.43
N ILE A 40 3.07 1.85 8.82
CA ILE A 40 2.26 2.43 7.74
C ILE A 40 0.78 2.28 8.08
N ARG A 41 0.08 3.40 8.17
CA ARG A 41 -1.38 3.41 8.23
C ARG A 41 -1.96 3.94 6.93
N SER A 42 -2.93 3.24 6.40
CA SER A 42 -3.68 3.65 5.20
C SER A 42 -5.17 3.52 5.43
N LEU A 43 -5.94 4.52 5.02
CA LEU A 43 -7.40 4.45 4.94
C LEU A 43 -7.79 4.29 3.46
N TYR A 44 -8.41 3.16 3.13
CA TYR A 44 -8.85 2.87 1.77
C TYR A 44 -10.27 3.37 1.53
N PHE A 45 -10.52 3.75 0.28
CA PHE A 45 -11.84 4.17 -0.20
C PHE A 45 -12.45 3.09 -1.07
N ASP A 46 -13.75 2.90 -0.90
CA ASP A 46 -14.57 2.07 -1.78
C ASP A 46 -16.01 2.60 -1.80
N ASN A 47 -16.85 2.09 -2.68
CA ASN A 47 -18.25 2.42 -2.70
C ASN A 47 -19.09 1.36 -1.94
N LEU A 48 -20.39 1.58 -1.87
CA LEU A 48 -21.33 0.66 -1.17
C LEU A 48 -21.35 -0.74 -1.79
N SER A 49 -21.02 -0.87 -3.08
CA SER A 49 -20.99 -2.15 -3.78
C SER A 49 -19.62 -2.83 -3.72
N ASP A 50 -18.66 -2.31 -2.94
CA ASP A 50 -17.28 -2.81 -2.82
C ASP A 50 -16.60 -2.98 -4.19
N LYS A 51 -16.75 -1.97 -5.07
CA LYS A 51 -16.26 -2.00 -6.44
C LYS A 51 -14.77 -2.30 -6.51
N ALA A 52 -13.93 -1.58 -5.76
CA ALA A 52 -12.48 -1.75 -5.81
C ALA A 52 -12.05 -3.12 -5.26
N LEU A 53 -12.78 -3.67 -4.28
CA LEU A 53 -12.58 -5.02 -3.78
C LEU A 53 -12.93 -6.07 -4.84
N ARG A 54 -14.13 -5.99 -5.41
CA ARG A 54 -14.61 -6.93 -6.44
C ARG A 54 -13.71 -6.92 -7.68
N GLU A 55 -13.41 -5.75 -8.24
CA GLU A 55 -12.50 -5.61 -9.38
C GLU A 55 -11.12 -6.24 -9.11
N LYS A 56 -10.65 -6.24 -7.86
CA LYS A 56 -9.40 -6.91 -7.48
C LYS A 56 -9.57 -8.42 -7.41
N ILE A 57 -10.65 -8.94 -6.85
CA ILE A 57 -10.94 -10.38 -6.72
C ILE A 57 -11.18 -10.98 -8.10
N ASP A 58 -12.01 -10.34 -8.91
CA ASP A 58 -12.40 -10.79 -10.25
C ASP A 58 -11.28 -10.60 -11.29
N GLY A 59 -10.17 -9.95 -10.90
CA GLY A 59 -9.04 -9.77 -11.79
C GLY A 59 -9.28 -8.78 -12.94
N VAL A 60 -10.27 -7.87 -12.81
CA VAL A 60 -10.63 -6.89 -13.84
C VAL A 60 -9.38 -6.15 -14.34
N SER A 61 -9.18 -6.10 -15.65
CA SER A 61 -7.96 -5.54 -16.25
C SER A 61 -7.84 -4.02 -16.08
N ARG A 62 -8.97 -3.31 -16.04
CA ARG A 62 -9.02 -1.86 -15.79
C ARG A 62 -9.64 -1.59 -14.44
N ARG A 63 -8.81 -1.30 -13.46
CA ARG A 63 -9.24 -1.04 -12.08
C ARG A 63 -8.42 0.06 -11.42
N GLU A 64 -9.01 0.69 -10.44
CA GLU A 64 -8.37 1.74 -9.65
C GLU A 64 -8.76 1.63 -8.17
N LYS A 65 -7.92 2.15 -7.30
CA LYS A 65 -8.22 2.31 -5.88
C LYS A 65 -7.55 3.54 -5.30
N PHE A 66 -8.25 4.18 -4.41
CA PHE A 66 -7.78 5.35 -3.68
C PHE A 66 -7.51 4.98 -2.22
N ARG A 67 -6.54 5.67 -1.64
CA ARG A 67 -6.26 5.65 -0.21
C ARG A 67 -5.60 6.94 0.23
N ILE A 68 -5.76 7.31 1.49
CA ILE A 68 -4.89 8.25 2.18
C ILE A 68 -3.94 7.48 3.09
N ARG A 69 -2.73 8.01 3.32
CA ARG A 69 -1.67 7.30 4.04
C ARG A 69 -0.72 8.24 4.75
N TYR A 70 -0.27 7.83 5.94
CA TYR A 70 0.89 8.38 6.60
C TYR A 70 1.84 7.28 7.08
N TYR A 71 3.03 7.68 7.53
CA TYR A 71 4.11 6.81 7.97
C TYR A 71 4.52 7.16 9.39
N ASN A 72 4.93 6.16 10.17
CA ASN A 72 5.54 6.30 11.49
C ASN A 72 4.72 7.18 12.46
N LYS A 73 3.39 7.10 12.39
CA LYS A 73 2.44 7.93 13.15
C LYS A 73 2.57 9.43 12.90
N ASP A 74 3.33 9.84 11.89
CA ASP A 74 3.49 11.25 11.51
C ASP A 74 2.33 11.70 10.63
N THR A 75 1.40 12.40 11.23
CA THR A 75 0.22 12.99 10.55
C THR A 75 0.50 14.36 9.93
N SER A 76 1.72 14.89 10.04
CA SER A 76 2.10 16.16 9.40
C SER A 76 2.22 16.01 7.87
N LEU A 77 2.48 14.79 7.38
CA LEU A 77 2.64 14.48 5.97
C LEU A 77 1.74 13.30 5.56
N ILE A 78 0.58 13.63 5.03
CA ILE A 78 -0.40 12.65 4.56
C ILE A 78 -0.42 12.64 3.03
N HIS A 79 -0.40 11.45 2.45
CA HIS A 79 -0.46 11.25 1.01
C HIS A 79 -1.82 10.70 0.59
N LEU A 80 -2.50 11.41 -0.31
CA LEU A 80 -3.54 10.82 -1.15
C LEU A 80 -2.85 10.04 -2.27
N GLU A 81 -3.21 8.78 -2.42
CA GLU A 81 -2.64 7.92 -3.46
C GLU A 81 -3.75 7.24 -4.27
N LYS A 82 -3.61 7.28 -5.59
CA LYS A 82 -4.39 6.47 -6.53
C LYS A 82 -3.47 5.43 -7.16
N LYS A 83 -3.88 4.18 -7.12
CA LYS A 83 -3.24 3.09 -7.87
C LYS A 83 -4.21 2.59 -8.93
N SER A 84 -3.84 2.78 -10.19
CA SER A 84 -4.59 2.29 -11.36
C SER A 84 -3.86 1.08 -11.96
N LYS A 85 -4.62 0.17 -12.57
CA LYS A 85 -4.09 -0.94 -13.36
C LYS A 85 -4.88 -1.04 -14.66
N ILE A 86 -4.17 -1.11 -15.80
CA ILE A 86 -4.76 -1.25 -17.12
C ILE A 86 -3.92 -2.26 -17.90
N GLY A 87 -4.53 -3.35 -18.34
CA GLY A 87 -3.83 -4.37 -19.13
C GLY A 87 -2.59 -4.95 -18.44
N GLY A 88 -2.61 -5.12 -17.13
CA GLY A 88 -1.46 -5.60 -16.36
C GLY A 88 -0.49 -4.49 -15.88
N LEU A 89 -0.50 -3.33 -16.51
CA LEU A 89 0.39 -2.21 -16.19
C LEU A 89 -0.16 -1.37 -15.05
N GLY A 90 0.68 -1.07 -14.05
CA GLY A 90 0.32 -0.27 -12.88
C GLY A 90 0.80 1.17 -12.98
N ARG A 91 -0.07 2.14 -12.64
CA ARG A 91 0.26 3.55 -12.45
C ARG A 91 -0.04 3.95 -11.02
N LYS A 92 0.82 4.78 -10.44
CA LYS A 92 0.60 5.41 -9.15
C LYS A 92 0.62 6.93 -9.33
N GLU A 93 -0.39 7.59 -8.75
CA GLU A 93 -0.51 9.04 -8.63
C GLU A 93 -0.56 9.38 -7.14
N SER A 94 -0.01 10.53 -6.74
CA SER A 94 0.05 10.93 -5.34
C SER A 94 -0.05 12.44 -5.21
N ALA A 95 -0.84 12.90 -4.23
CA ALA A 95 -0.95 14.29 -3.81
C ALA A 95 -0.70 14.37 -2.30
N VAL A 96 -0.29 15.53 -1.80
CA VAL A 96 -0.09 15.77 -0.37
C VAL A 96 -1.37 16.38 0.20
N LEU A 97 -1.74 15.94 1.40
CA LEU A 97 -2.83 16.48 2.20
C LEU A 97 -2.31 16.94 3.56
N THR A 98 -2.87 18.00 4.07
CA THR A 98 -2.73 18.39 5.46
C THR A 98 -3.60 17.48 6.35
N SER A 99 -3.31 17.42 7.66
CA SER A 99 -4.16 16.70 8.63
C SER A 99 -5.60 17.21 8.63
N LYS A 100 -5.80 18.54 8.47
CA LYS A 100 -7.14 19.13 8.40
C LYS A 100 -7.92 18.67 7.19
N GLU A 101 -7.29 18.64 6.01
CA GLU A 101 -7.90 18.16 4.78
C GLU A 101 -8.22 16.66 4.85
N ALA A 102 -7.31 15.87 5.41
CA ALA A 102 -7.54 14.44 5.60
C ALA A 102 -8.71 14.19 6.57
N GLN A 103 -8.80 14.94 7.68
CA GLN A 103 -9.91 14.85 8.61
C GLN A 103 -11.23 15.25 7.96
N ALA A 104 -11.25 16.37 7.23
CA ALA A 104 -12.44 16.82 6.50
C ALA A 104 -12.97 15.74 5.53
N ILE A 105 -12.06 15.05 4.81
CA ILE A 105 -12.46 13.92 3.94
C ILE A 105 -13.08 12.77 4.76
N VAL A 106 -12.52 12.45 5.94
CA VAL A 106 -13.03 11.40 6.82
C VAL A 106 -14.40 11.75 7.36
N ASP A 107 -14.62 13.00 7.72
CA ASP A 107 -15.87 13.54 8.27
C ASP A 107 -16.95 13.74 7.19
N GLY A 108 -16.59 13.59 5.92
CA GLY A 108 -17.51 13.75 4.79
C GLY A 108 -17.66 15.20 4.31
N ASP A 109 -16.81 16.11 4.78
CA ASP A 109 -16.69 17.47 4.28
C ASP A 109 -15.62 17.50 3.16
N TYR A 110 -16.06 17.49 1.93
CA TYR A 110 -15.18 17.43 0.75
C TYR A 110 -15.47 18.51 -0.31
N GLU A 111 -16.33 19.50 -0.03
CA GLU A 111 -16.64 20.60 -0.98
C GLU A 111 -15.39 21.42 -1.33
N TRP A 112 -14.47 21.62 -0.39
CA TRP A 112 -13.20 22.32 -0.59
C TRP A 112 -12.34 21.67 -1.70
N MET A 113 -12.49 20.37 -1.96
CA MET A 113 -11.70 19.63 -2.95
C MET A 113 -11.96 20.11 -4.38
N THR A 114 -13.10 20.75 -4.63
CA THR A 114 -13.45 21.34 -5.95
C THR A 114 -12.46 22.43 -6.35
N HIS A 115 -11.93 23.16 -5.38
CA HIS A 115 -10.99 24.26 -5.57
C HIS A 115 -9.51 23.86 -5.30
N ALA A 116 -9.26 22.60 -4.92
CA ALA A 116 -7.89 22.14 -4.66
C ALA A 116 -7.01 22.31 -5.92
N PRO A 117 -5.73 22.69 -5.77
CA PRO A 117 -4.85 22.88 -6.92
C PRO A 117 -4.47 21.55 -7.58
N ASP A 118 -4.39 20.45 -6.80
CA ASP A 118 -3.97 19.15 -7.31
C ASP A 118 -5.11 18.41 -8.02
N PRO A 119 -4.89 17.95 -9.26
CA PRO A 119 -5.90 17.27 -10.04
C PRO A 119 -6.34 15.92 -9.43
N LEU A 120 -5.48 15.25 -8.66
CA LEU A 120 -5.84 13.99 -8.01
C LEU A 120 -6.85 14.19 -6.89
N ILE A 121 -6.77 15.32 -6.18
CA ILE A 121 -7.75 15.69 -5.15
C ILE A 121 -9.11 15.95 -5.81
N LYS A 122 -9.14 16.71 -6.91
CA LYS A 122 -10.37 16.91 -7.69
C LYS A 122 -10.94 15.61 -8.25
N GLU A 123 -10.08 14.71 -8.68
CA GLU A 123 -10.52 13.39 -9.16
C GLU A 123 -11.16 12.58 -8.03
N LEU A 124 -10.57 12.57 -6.83
CA LEU A 124 -11.18 11.91 -5.68
C LEU A 124 -12.55 12.51 -5.37
N HIS A 125 -12.67 13.85 -5.34
CA HIS A 125 -13.96 14.54 -5.17
C HIS A 125 -15.00 14.05 -6.18
N TYR A 126 -14.65 14.05 -7.47
CA TYR A 126 -15.52 13.55 -8.53
C TYR A 126 -15.99 12.12 -8.28
N LYS A 127 -15.06 11.22 -7.86
CA LYS A 127 -15.40 9.83 -7.54
C LYS A 127 -16.27 9.71 -6.28
N MET A 128 -16.05 10.56 -5.27
CA MET A 128 -16.88 10.60 -4.06
C MET A 128 -18.30 11.05 -4.38
N THR A 129 -18.44 11.99 -5.29
CA THR A 129 -19.75 12.52 -5.71
C THR A 129 -20.49 11.57 -6.65
N THR A 130 -19.84 11.10 -7.72
CA THR A 130 -20.50 10.34 -8.80
C THR A 130 -20.56 8.83 -8.52
N GLN A 131 -19.53 8.25 -7.90
CA GLN A 131 -19.45 6.81 -7.61
C GLN A 131 -19.68 6.51 -6.12
N ARG A 132 -19.93 7.53 -5.30
CA ARG A 132 -20.14 7.41 -3.86
C ARG A 132 -18.99 6.72 -3.13
N LEU A 133 -17.74 6.99 -3.56
CA LEU A 133 -16.59 6.55 -2.80
C LEU A 133 -16.63 7.17 -1.40
N ARG A 134 -16.31 6.33 -0.41
CA ARG A 134 -16.23 6.74 1.01
C ARG A 134 -15.04 6.06 1.67
N PRO A 135 -14.50 6.63 2.75
CA PRO A 135 -13.60 5.92 3.63
C PRO A 135 -14.21 4.56 4.03
N LYS A 136 -13.43 3.48 3.97
CA LYS A 136 -13.97 2.14 4.13
C LYS A 136 -13.31 1.34 5.25
N THR A 137 -11.98 1.27 5.26
CA THR A 137 -11.24 0.53 6.29
C THR A 137 -9.82 1.04 6.44
N ILE A 138 -9.34 1.02 7.68
CA ILE A 138 -7.94 1.22 8.00
C ILE A 138 -7.17 -0.08 7.75
N VAL A 139 -5.99 0.08 7.16
CA VAL A 139 -5.01 -0.99 6.93
C VAL A 139 -3.68 -0.54 7.50
N ASP A 140 -3.26 -1.18 8.58
CA ASP A 140 -1.96 -0.97 9.20
C ASP A 140 -1.02 -2.11 8.83
N TYR A 141 0.26 -1.85 8.74
CA TYR A 141 1.29 -2.86 8.59
C TYR A 141 2.69 -2.29 8.80
N SER A 142 3.63 -3.17 9.17
CA SER A 142 5.05 -2.87 9.22
C SER A 142 5.72 -3.21 7.90
N ARG A 143 6.72 -2.42 7.49
CA ARG A 143 7.48 -2.60 6.25
C ARG A 143 8.97 -2.45 6.47
N GLU A 144 9.74 -3.46 6.11
CA GLU A 144 11.19 -3.38 5.98
C GLU A 144 11.58 -3.17 4.51
N PRO A 145 12.02 -1.97 4.13
CA PRO A 145 12.44 -1.67 2.76
C PRO A 145 13.94 -1.77 2.59
N TYR A 146 14.36 -2.36 1.47
CA TYR A 146 15.74 -2.39 0.98
C TYR A 146 15.79 -1.79 -0.42
N ILE A 147 16.87 -1.09 -0.72
CA ILE A 147 17.10 -0.41 -1.99
C ILE A 147 18.39 -0.93 -2.60
N PHE A 148 18.36 -1.23 -3.89
CA PHE A 148 19.53 -1.52 -4.68
C PHE A 148 19.54 -0.63 -5.92
N PRO A 149 20.55 0.26 -6.11
CA PRO A 149 20.51 1.30 -7.14
C PRO A 149 20.44 0.77 -8.56
N ALA A 150 21.24 -0.27 -8.87
CA ALA A 150 21.22 -0.84 -10.21
C ALA A 150 19.87 -1.52 -10.49
N GLY A 151 19.24 -1.17 -11.62
CA GLY A 151 17.89 -1.61 -11.97
C GLY A 151 16.79 -0.92 -11.17
N ASN A 152 17.12 0.09 -10.34
CA ASN A 152 16.19 0.79 -9.45
C ASN A 152 15.36 -0.19 -8.62
N VAL A 153 16.03 -1.20 -8.03
CA VAL A 153 15.35 -2.28 -7.31
C VAL A 153 14.92 -1.81 -5.93
N ARG A 154 13.66 -2.10 -5.59
CA ARG A 154 13.13 -1.95 -4.25
C ARG A 154 12.55 -3.27 -3.78
N ILE A 155 13.08 -3.77 -2.67
CA ILE A 155 12.62 -4.99 -2.01
C ILE A 155 11.93 -4.57 -0.71
N THR A 156 10.76 -5.10 -0.42
CA THR A 156 10.07 -4.83 0.85
C THR A 156 9.52 -6.11 1.43
N MET A 157 9.65 -6.26 2.75
CA MET A 157 8.95 -7.27 3.52
C MET A 157 7.87 -6.59 4.35
N ASP A 158 6.61 -6.92 4.05
CA ASP A 158 5.43 -6.35 4.71
C ASP A 158 4.83 -7.40 5.64
N TYR A 159 4.68 -7.07 6.91
CA TYR A 159 4.19 -7.98 7.96
C TYR A 159 3.34 -7.23 8.98
N ASP A 160 2.80 -7.96 9.95
CA ASP A 160 1.84 -7.43 10.93
C ASP A 160 0.72 -6.64 10.26
N ILE A 161 0.11 -7.27 9.23
CA ILE A 161 -0.98 -6.66 8.49
C ILE A 161 -2.22 -6.71 9.36
N ARG A 162 -2.81 -5.54 9.62
CA ARG A 162 -3.94 -5.36 10.53
C ARG A 162 -5.05 -4.57 9.86
N THR A 163 -6.28 -4.83 10.27
CA THR A 163 -7.48 -4.15 9.78
C THR A 163 -8.18 -3.40 10.89
N GLY A 164 -8.69 -2.19 10.59
CA GLY A 164 -9.62 -1.46 11.45
C GLY A 164 -11.07 -1.94 11.29
N LEU A 165 -11.31 -2.99 10.50
CA LEU A 165 -12.66 -3.42 10.12
C LEU A 165 -13.45 -2.24 9.50
N LEU A 166 -14.50 -1.80 10.17
CA LEU A 166 -15.33 -0.66 9.74
C LEU A 166 -14.86 0.68 10.31
N CYS A 167 -13.81 0.68 11.15
CA CYS A 167 -13.27 1.92 11.71
C CYS A 167 -12.61 2.75 10.62
N THR A 168 -12.95 4.04 10.57
CA THR A 168 -12.37 5.04 9.66
C THR A 168 -11.69 6.18 10.40
N ASP A 169 -11.50 6.08 11.72
CA ASP A 169 -10.85 7.09 12.56
C ASP A 169 -9.33 7.11 12.30
N PHE A 170 -9.00 7.60 11.11
CA PHE A 170 -7.68 7.47 10.49
C PHE A 170 -6.58 8.23 11.23
N LEU A 171 -6.89 9.42 11.76
CA LEU A 171 -5.90 10.26 12.44
C LEU A 171 -5.72 9.92 13.91
N ASN A 172 -6.56 9.05 14.46
CA ASN A 172 -6.41 8.56 15.82
C ASN A 172 -5.37 7.43 15.87
N PRO A 173 -4.18 7.64 16.44
CA PRO A 173 -3.15 6.60 16.50
C PRO A 173 -3.56 5.41 17.37
N GLU A 174 -4.48 5.64 18.33
CA GLU A 174 -4.97 4.63 19.27
C GLU A 174 -6.18 3.85 18.72
N CYS A 175 -6.60 4.12 17.47
CA CYS A 175 -7.67 3.35 16.83
C CYS A 175 -7.29 1.86 16.80
N VAL A 176 -8.17 1.03 17.40
CA VAL A 176 -7.93 -0.40 17.52
C VAL A 176 -7.95 -1.09 16.17
N THR A 177 -6.92 -1.87 15.89
CA THR A 177 -6.85 -2.73 14.72
C THR A 177 -6.58 -4.18 15.15
N ILE A 178 -7.07 -5.14 14.37
CA ILE A 178 -6.87 -6.58 14.61
C ILE A 178 -6.07 -7.20 13.46
N PRO A 179 -5.35 -8.32 13.67
CA PRO A 179 -4.67 -9.02 12.59
C PRO A 179 -5.61 -9.35 11.42
N ALA A 180 -5.14 -9.16 10.19
CA ALA A 180 -5.89 -9.48 8.99
C ALA A 180 -5.60 -10.93 8.56
N GLY A 181 -6.54 -11.83 8.79
CA GLY A 181 -6.40 -13.26 8.52
C GLY A 181 -5.24 -13.88 9.32
N ASP A 182 -4.50 -14.76 8.69
CA ASP A 182 -3.34 -15.46 9.30
C ASP A 182 -2.07 -14.58 9.38
N ALA A 183 -2.23 -13.26 9.27
CA ALA A 183 -1.14 -12.28 9.32
C ALA A 183 0.04 -12.61 8.38
N PRO A 184 -0.18 -12.76 7.07
CA PRO A 184 0.84 -13.20 6.13
C PRO A 184 1.99 -12.19 6.03
N ILE A 185 3.21 -12.70 5.82
CA ILE A 185 4.38 -11.88 5.49
C ILE A 185 4.50 -11.83 3.97
N ILE A 186 4.59 -10.62 3.39
CA ILE A 186 4.63 -10.42 1.95
C ILE A 186 5.98 -9.85 1.54
N LEU A 187 6.77 -10.65 0.82
CA LEU A 187 7.92 -10.17 0.08
C LEU A 187 7.43 -9.51 -1.22
N GLU A 188 7.72 -8.23 -1.42
CA GLU A 188 7.43 -7.51 -2.66
C GLU A 188 8.73 -6.99 -3.27
N LEU A 189 8.95 -7.30 -4.54
CA LEU A 189 10.07 -6.85 -5.33
C LEU A 189 9.59 -5.97 -6.47
N LYS A 190 10.24 -4.81 -6.65
CA LYS A 190 9.99 -3.90 -7.77
C LYS A 190 11.29 -3.52 -8.43
N TRP A 191 11.31 -3.51 -9.77
CA TRP A 191 12.46 -3.08 -10.56
C TRP A 191 12.01 -2.48 -11.89
N ASP A 192 12.91 -1.77 -12.55
CA ASP A 192 12.62 -1.15 -13.86
C ASP A 192 12.94 -2.14 -15.00
N ALA A 193 13.95 -1.88 -15.84
CA ALA A 193 14.20 -2.65 -17.04
C ALA A 193 14.81 -4.05 -16.77
N TYR A 194 15.65 -4.19 -15.74
CA TYR A 194 16.30 -5.46 -15.43
C TYR A 194 16.45 -5.68 -13.92
N LEU A 195 16.47 -6.94 -13.53
CA LEU A 195 16.72 -7.37 -12.17
C LEU A 195 18.15 -7.93 -12.08
N PRO A 196 19.08 -7.30 -11.32
CA PRO A 196 20.43 -7.80 -11.14
C PRO A 196 20.45 -9.21 -10.54
N ASP A 197 21.34 -10.08 -11.03
CA ASP A 197 21.44 -11.48 -10.58
C ASP A 197 21.71 -11.59 -9.08
N ILE A 198 22.58 -10.75 -8.53
CA ILE A 198 22.87 -10.73 -7.09
C ILE A 198 21.59 -10.52 -6.24
N ILE A 199 20.65 -9.74 -6.71
CA ILE A 199 19.36 -9.55 -6.02
C ILE A 199 18.46 -10.76 -6.24
N ARG A 200 18.40 -11.28 -7.47
CA ARG A 200 17.63 -12.49 -7.79
C ARG A 200 18.06 -13.65 -6.90
N ASP A 201 19.37 -13.87 -6.76
CA ASP A 201 19.93 -14.93 -5.93
C ASP A 201 19.66 -14.68 -4.44
N ALA A 202 19.82 -13.43 -3.97
CA ALA A 202 19.57 -13.08 -2.58
C ALA A 202 18.11 -13.33 -2.14
N ILE A 203 17.13 -13.14 -3.06
CA ILE A 203 15.71 -13.32 -2.76
C ILE A 203 15.21 -14.74 -3.09
N GLN A 204 16.03 -15.61 -3.65
CA GLN A 204 15.60 -16.95 -4.00
C GLN A 204 15.24 -17.76 -2.75
N LEU A 205 14.02 -18.27 -2.73
CA LEU A 205 13.45 -19.09 -1.69
C LEU A 205 12.91 -20.39 -2.29
N ASN A 206 13.12 -21.50 -1.57
CA ASN A 206 12.60 -22.78 -2.00
C ASN A 206 11.07 -22.83 -1.83
N SER A 207 10.40 -23.39 -2.83
CA SER A 207 8.96 -23.69 -2.78
C SER A 207 8.05 -22.47 -2.53
N ARG A 208 8.47 -21.26 -2.94
CA ARG A 208 7.64 -20.05 -2.89
C ARG A 208 7.19 -19.64 -4.29
N HIS A 209 5.87 -19.53 -4.46
CA HIS A 209 5.27 -19.14 -5.74
C HIS A 209 4.83 -17.67 -5.72
N PRO A 210 4.86 -16.97 -6.88
CA PRO A 210 4.31 -15.64 -6.98
C PRO A 210 2.83 -15.61 -6.61
N CYS A 211 2.41 -14.60 -5.87
CA CYS A 211 1.02 -14.42 -5.44
C CYS A 211 0.47 -13.03 -5.83
N ALA A 212 -0.84 -12.97 -5.98
CA ALA A 212 -1.55 -11.73 -6.29
C ALA A 212 -2.14 -11.08 -5.01
N PHE A 213 -1.32 -10.92 -3.98
CA PHE A 213 -1.76 -10.43 -2.67
C PHE A 213 -2.22 -8.95 -2.70
N SER A 214 -3.29 -8.66 -1.99
CA SER A 214 -3.80 -7.29 -1.77
C SER A 214 -4.14 -7.09 -0.29
N LYS A 215 -3.39 -6.21 0.40
CA LYS A 215 -3.66 -5.86 1.80
C LYS A 215 -5.09 -5.38 2.01
N TYR A 216 -5.61 -4.53 1.10
CA TYR A 216 -7.00 -4.10 1.15
C TYR A 216 -7.99 -5.27 1.10
N ALA A 217 -7.80 -6.22 0.17
CA ALA A 217 -8.67 -7.38 0.11
C ALA A 217 -8.55 -8.25 1.36
N ALA A 218 -7.34 -8.52 1.87
CA ALA A 218 -7.14 -9.28 3.10
C ALA A 218 -7.83 -8.62 4.31
N CYS A 219 -7.77 -7.28 4.40
CA CYS A 219 -8.42 -6.53 5.48
C CYS A 219 -9.95 -6.42 5.34
N ARG A 220 -10.53 -6.89 4.21
CA ARG A 220 -11.97 -6.87 3.95
C ARG A 220 -12.63 -8.26 4.02
N ILE A 221 -11.88 -9.29 4.42
CA ILE A 221 -12.43 -10.66 4.56
C ILE A 221 -13.50 -10.73 5.65
N TYR A 222 -13.37 -9.92 6.69
CA TYR A 222 -14.26 -9.94 7.87
C TYR A 222 -15.12 -8.67 8.04
N GLY A 223 -15.17 -7.76 7.05
CA GLY A 223 -15.90 -6.51 7.18
C GLY A 223 -16.29 -5.81 5.88
#